data_f1c9d973924be31ea876121b405a7e7e
#
_entry.id   f1c9d973924be31ea876121b405a7e7e
#
_cell.length_a   1.000
_cell.length_b   1.000
_cell.length_c   1.000
_cell.angle_alpha   90.00
_cell.angle_beta   90.00
_cell.angle_gamma   90.00
#
_symmetry.space_group_name_H-M   'P 1'
#
loop_
_entity.id
_entity.type
_entity.pdbx_description
1 polymer ?
#
loop_
_entity_poly.entity_id
_entity_poly.type
_entity_poly.pdbx_seq_one_letter_code
_entity_poly.pdbx_strand_id
1 'polypeptide(L)'
;MATTPEFKYAPMFQTGKDETEYYLLTKEGVSVAEFNGKEILMVSKEALTQLTQQAFYDVSFHMRRAHNAQVAKILNDPESSDNDKYVALSMLRNAEVASKGQLPICQDTGTAIIHGEKGQRVWTDFCDEEALSRGVYNVYTQENLRYSQNAPLTMYDEVNTRCNLPAQIDIEACEGDEYKFLFIAKGGGSANKTYLYQETKALLNPEKLIPFCVEKIKSLGTAACPPYHIAFVVGGTSVERNLLTVKSASTHRSEEHTSELQSRE
;
A
#
# COMPACT_ATOMS: atom_id res chain seq x y z
N MET A 1 -16.82 -38.29 21.32
CA MET A 1 -17.00 -36.83 21.56
C MET A 1 -15.76 -36.18 20.98
N ALA A 2 -15.91 -35.20 20.08
CA ALA A 2 -14.78 -34.45 19.57
C ALA A 2 -14.17 -33.65 20.72
N THR A 3 -12.89 -33.80 20.99
CA THR A 3 -12.18 -33.02 22.00
C THR A 3 -12.11 -31.57 21.54
N THR A 4 -12.50 -30.63 22.40
CA THR A 4 -12.33 -29.20 22.13
C THR A 4 -10.84 -28.92 21.88
N PRO A 5 -10.46 -28.29 20.76
CA PRO A 5 -9.06 -27.98 20.49
C PRO A 5 -8.52 -27.02 21.57
N GLU A 6 -7.26 -27.19 21.91
CA GLU A 6 -6.56 -26.27 22.81
C GLU A 6 -6.49 -24.87 22.18
N PHE A 7 -6.71 -23.81 22.98
CA PHE A 7 -6.57 -22.44 22.50
C PHE A 7 -5.12 -22.15 22.11
N LYS A 8 -4.92 -21.80 20.85
CA LYS A 8 -3.64 -21.32 20.32
C LYS A 8 -3.90 -20.04 19.53
N TYR A 9 -3.36 -18.93 20.01
CA TYR A 9 -3.45 -17.68 19.27
C TYR A 9 -2.62 -17.77 17.99
N ALA A 10 -3.22 -17.37 16.89
CA ALA A 10 -2.54 -17.17 15.63
C ALA A 10 -3.03 -15.84 15.02
N PRO A 11 -2.14 -14.90 14.68
CA PRO A 11 -2.54 -13.70 13.97
C PRO A 11 -3.11 -14.07 12.61
N MET A 12 -4.08 -13.31 12.14
CA MET A 12 -4.69 -13.55 10.82
C MET A 12 -3.68 -13.34 9.68
N PHE A 13 -2.79 -12.37 9.83
CA PHE A 13 -1.69 -12.10 8.92
C PHE A 13 -0.39 -12.27 9.67
N GLN A 14 0.50 -13.05 9.09
CA GLN A 14 1.88 -13.07 9.50
C GLN A 14 2.60 -12.10 8.57
N THR A 15 3.10 -10.99 9.09
CA THR A 15 3.93 -10.07 8.33
C THR A 15 5.36 -10.60 8.28
N GLY A 16 5.97 -10.60 7.09
CA GLY A 16 7.38 -10.90 6.91
C GLY A 16 8.28 -9.91 7.64
N LYS A 17 9.57 -10.20 7.70
CA LYS A 17 10.55 -9.29 8.26
C LYS A 17 10.59 -8.03 7.40
N ASP A 18 10.45 -6.88 8.04
CA ASP A 18 10.61 -5.59 7.37
C ASP A 18 12.11 -5.32 7.13
N GLU A 19 12.53 -5.37 5.87
CA GLU A 19 13.91 -5.06 5.44
C GLU A 19 14.04 -3.65 4.84
N THR A 20 13.01 -2.82 4.99
CA THR A 20 13.02 -1.44 4.48
C THR A 20 14.09 -0.62 5.20
N GLU A 21 14.92 0.06 4.43
CA GLU A 21 15.86 1.05 4.96
C GLU A 21 15.10 2.33 5.35
N TYR A 22 15.17 2.70 6.62
CA TYR A 22 14.54 3.90 7.16
C TYR A 22 15.56 5.02 7.34
N TYR A 23 15.15 6.25 7.11
CA TYR A 23 15.90 7.44 7.50
C TYR A 23 15.17 8.22 8.59
N LEU A 24 15.93 8.95 9.41
CA LEU A 24 15.36 9.78 10.44
C LEU A 24 14.77 11.05 9.84
N LEU A 25 13.45 11.18 9.89
CA LEU A 25 12.75 12.37 9.42
C LEU A 25 12.85 13.53 10.43
N THR A 26 12.46 13.27 11.66
CA THR A 26 12.48 14.27 12.74
C THR A 26 12.55 13.61 14.12
N LYS A 27 13.07 14.35 15.08
CA LYS A 27 12.93 14.04 16.52
C LYS A 27 11.98 15.01 17.21
N GLU A 28 11.56 16.07 16.54
CA GLU A 28 10.64 17.06 17.09
C GLU A 28 9.24 16.46 17.20
N GLY A 29 8.60 16.72 18.32
CA GLY A 29 7.25 16.19 18.58
C GLY A 29 7.18 14.69 18.90
N VAL A 30 8.33 14.03 19.08
CA VAL A 30 8.42 12.63 19.50
C VAL A 30 9.19 12.55 20.80
N SER A 31 8.60 11.95 21.82
CA SER A 31 9.22 11.80 23.15
C SER A 31 8.79 10.52 23.81
N VAL A 32 9.46 10.15 24.90
CA VAL A 32 9.11 8.99 25.70
C VAL A 32 8.72 9.48 27.10
N ALA A 33 7.58 9.03 27.59
CA ALA A 33 7.11 9.22 28.96
C ALA A 33 7.04 7.87 29.68
N GLU A 34 7.07 7.89 31.00
CA GLU A 34 6.89 6.68 31.80
C GLU A 34 5.50 6.66 32.43
N PHE A 35 4.83 5.53 32.30
CA PHE A 35 3.56 5.27 32.96
C PHE A 35 3.53 3.85 33.53
N ASN A 36 3.34 3.72 34.84
CA ASN A 36 3.33 2.44 35.54
C ASN A 36 4.57 1.56 35.27
N GLY A 37 5.76 2.16 35.24
CA GLY A 37 7.02 1.44 34.97
C GLY A 37 7.17 0.95 33.54
N LYS A 38 6.40 1.49 32.60
CA LYS A 38 6.50 1.21 31.16
C LYS A 38 6.73 2.49 30.38
N GLU A 39 7.58 2.41 29.37
CA GLU A 39 7.78 3.50 28.42
C GLU A 39 6.57 3.63 27.50
N ILE A 40 6.12 4.87 27.31
CA ILE A 40 5.04 5.26 26.40
C ILE A 40 5.63 6.20 25.37
N LEU A 41 5.47 5.86 24.11
CA LEU A 41 5.84 6.73 23.00
C LEU A 41 4.79 7.84 22.86
N MET A 42 5.22 9.08 22.97
CA MET A 42 4.40 10.27 22.78
C MET A 42 4.66 10.85 21.39
N VAL A 43 3.61 11.02 20.60
CA VAL A 43 3.70 11.58 19.23
C VAL A 43 2.81 12.80 19.13
N SER A 44 3.35 13.93 18.65
CA SER A 44 2.58 15.15 18.45
C SER A 44 1.80 15.14 17.13
N LYS A 45 0.79 15.99 17.04
CA LYS A 45 0.00 16.19 15.81
C LYS A 45 0.87 16.65 14.64
N GLU A 46 1.82 17.54 14.90
CA GLU A 46 2.74 18.08 13.91
C GLU A 46 3.68 16.99 13.37
N ALA A 47 4.24 16.15 14.24
CA ALA A 47 5.11 15.06 13.83
C ALA A 47 4.37 14.05 12.93
N LEU A 48 3.12 13.68 13.28
CA LEU A 48 2.32 12.78 12.48
C LEU A 48 1.90 13.40 11.13
N THR A 49 1.57 14.69 11.14
CA THR A 49 1.28 15.45 9.91
C THR A 49 2.50 15.53 8.99
N GLN A 50 3.68 15.84 9.54
CA GLN A 50 4.94 15.91 8.79
C GLN A 50 5.33 14.55 8.21
N LEU A 51 5.18 13.47 8.99
CA LEU A 51 5.43 12.11 8.52
C LEU A 51 4.59 11.79 7.29
N THR A 52 3.30 12.08 7.36
CA THR A 52 2.37 11.80 6.25
C THR A 52 2.69 12.63 5.01
N GLN A 53 2.97 13.92 5.21
CA GLN A 53 3.34 14.82 4.11
C GLN A 53 4.60 14.31 3.40
N GLN A 54 5.65 13.96 4.16
CA GLN A 54 6.90 13.45 3.59
C GLN A 54 6.73 12.09 2.93
N ALA A 55 5.97 11.19 3.54
CA ALA A 55 5.74 9.86 2.97
C ALA A 55 5.03 9.93 1.61
N PHE A 56 4.00 10.77 1.46
CA PHE A 56 3.34 10.95 0.17
C PHE A 56 4.18 11.74 -0.84
N TYR A 57 5.06 12.63 -0.38
CA TYR A 57 6.08 13.21 -1.24
C TYR A 57 6.99 12.12 -1.79
N ASP A 58 7.56 11.29 -0.92
CA ASP A 58 8.48 10.23 -1.31
C ASP A 58 7.81 9.23 -2.28
N VAL A 59 6.59 8.81 -1.99
CA VAL A 59 5.82 7.90 -2.87
C VAL A 59 5.56 8.53 -4.25
N SER A 60 5.37 9.84 -4.32
CA SER A 60 5.04 10.53 -5.57
C SER A 60 6.25 10.85 -6.44
N PHE A 61 7.43 11.02 -5.85
CA PHE A 61 8.64 11.46 -6.54
C PHE A 61 9.77 10.43 -6.60
N HIS A 62 9.74 9.41 -5.75
CA HIS A 62 10.81 8.41 -5.65
C HIS A 62 10.28 6.99 -5.86
N MET A 63 10.85 6.30 -6.85
CA MET A 63 10.57 4.88 -7.06
C MET A 63 11.49 4.01 -6.22
N ARG A 64 10.95 2.90 -5.70
CA ARG A 64 11.75 1.91 -4.98
C ARG A 64 12.87 1.37 -5.86
N ARG A 65 14.07 1.24 -5.30
CA ARG A 65 15.24 0.69 -5.99
C ARG A 65 14.99 -0.70 -6.57
N ALA A 66 14.31 -1.55 -5.82
CA ALA A 66 13.96 -2.90 -6.27
C ALA A 66 13.05 -2.88 -7.51
N HIS A 67 12.05 -1.97 -7.55
CA HIS A 67 11.19 -1.80 -8.72
C HIS A 67 11.98 -1.33 -9.94
N ASN A 68 12.80 -0.29 -9.80
CA ASN A 68 13.64 0.18 -10.90
C ASN A 68 14.59 -0.91 -11.42
N ALA A 69 15.12 -1.76 -10.52
CA ALA A 69 15.96 -2.89 -10.91
C ALA A 69 15.18 -3.95 -11.71
N GLN A 70 13.91 -4.19 -11.39
CA GLN A 70 13.06 -5.10 -12.17
C GLN A 70 12.76 -4.52 -13.56
N VAL A 71 12.42 -3.24 -13.65
CA VAL A 71 12.20 -2.56 -14.94
C VAL A 71 13.47 -2.58 -15.79
N ALA A 72 14.64 -2.38 -15.20
CA ALA A 72 15.92 -2.43 -15.88
C ALA A 72 16.24 -3.81 -16.49
N LYS A 73 15.75 -4.91 -15.94
CA LYS A 73 15.93 -6.25 -16.52
C LYS A 73 15.30 -6.38 -17.90
N ILE A 74 14.19 -5.67 -18.17
CA ILE A 74 13.52 -5.68 -19.48
C ILE A 74 14.45 -5.24 -20.60
N LEU A 75 15.39 -4.33 -20.32
CA LEU A 75 16.34 -3.83 -21.33
C LEU A 75 17.27 -4.92 -21.89
N ASN A 76 17.51 -5.97 -21.10
CA ASN A 76 18.40 -7.07 -21.46
C ASN A 76 17.66 -8.40 -21.68
N ASP A 77 16.33 -8.39 -21.59
CA ASP A 77 15.51 -9.58 -21.80
C ASP A 77 15.45 -9.92 -23.30
N PRO A 78 15.86 -11.13 -23.71
CA PRO A 78 15.83 -11.54 -25.12
C PRO A 78 14.40 -11.69 -25.68
N GLU A 79 13.39 -11.91 -24.81
CA GLU A 79 11.98 -12.02 -25.20
C GLU A 79 11.31 -10.64 -25.37
N SER A 80 11.93 -9.58 -24.86
CA SER A 80 11.41 -8.22 -24.95
C SER A 80 11.61 -7.62 -26.35
N SER A 81 10.54 -7.06 -26.90
CA SER A 81 10.61 -6.31 -28.16
C SER A 81 11.37 -4.99 -27.99
N ASP A 82 11.76 -4.38 -29.11
CA ASP A 82 12.40 -3.04 -29.11
C ASP A 82 11.47 -1.98 -28.48
N ASN A 83 10.16 -2.13 -28.66
CA ASN A 83 9.18 -1.25 -28.03
C ASN A 83 9.14 -1.42 -26.52
N ASP A 84 9.19 -2.65 -26.01
CA ASP A 84 9.22 -2.91 -24.55
C ASP A 84 10.48 -2.31 -23.93
N LYS A 85 11.63 -2.47 -24.57
CA LYS A 85 12.91 -1.88 -24.14
C LYS A 85 12.85 -0.35 -24.15
N TYR A 86 12.26 0.25 -25.18
CA TYR A 86 12.09 1.70 -25.27
C TYR A 86 11.19 2.23 -24.13
N VAL A 87 10.08 1.55 -23.85
CA VAL A 87 9.17 1.90 -22.75
C VAL A 87 9.88 1.77 -21.41
N ALA A 88 10.56 0.65 -21.15
CA ALA A 88 11.32 0.45 -19.92
C ALA A 88 12.38 1.53 -19.69
N LEU A 89 13.15 1.88 -20.73
CA LEU A 89 14.12 2.97 -20.66
C LEU A 89 13.46 4.31 -20.36
N SER A 90 12.31 4.58 -20.97
CA SER A 90 11.54 5.81 -20.72
C SER A 90 11.04 5.89 -19.30
N MET A 91 10.58 4.77 -18.71
CA MET A 91 10.17 4.68 -17.30
C MET A 91 11.35 4.97 -16.35
N LEU A 92 12.52 4.40 -16.60
CA LEU A 92 13.71 4.64 -15.76
C LEU A 92 14.16 6.11 -15.83
N ARG A 93 14.16 6.71 -17.02
CA ARG A 93 14.47 8.13 -17.21
C ARG A 93 13.44 9.03 -16.52
N ASN A 94 12.16 8.65 -16.60
CA ASN A 94 11.10 9.37 -15.88
C ASN A 94 11.32 9.31 -14.36
N ALA A 95 11.69 8.17 -13.79
CA ALA A 95 12.01 8.04 -12.38
C ALA A 95 13.19 8.94 -11.98
N GLU A 96 14.23 9.03 -12.81
CA GLU A 96 15.36 9.94 -12.59
C GLU A 96 14.94 11.42 -12.61
N VAL A 97 14.09 11.81 -13.57
CA VAL A 97 13.58 13.19 -13.67
C VAL A 97 12.69 13.52 -12.48
N ALA A 98 11.80 12.61 -12.11
CA ALA A 98 10.87 12.80 -10.99
C ALA A 98 11.60 12.96 -9.65
N SER A 99 12.72 12.25 -9.45
CA SER A 99 13.51 12.34 -8.21
C SER A 99 14.08 13.74 -7.92
N LYS A 100 14.01 14.66 -8.88
CA LYS A 100 14.35 16.08 -8.71
C LYS A 100 13.26 16.89 -7.99
N GLY A 101 12.10 16.29 -7.70
CA GLY A 101 11.01 16.89 -6.92
C GLY A 101 10.22 17.98 -7.64
N GLN A 102 10.29 18.07 -8.98
CA GLN A 102 9.54 19.10 -9.73
C GLN A 102 8.22 18.58 -10.29
N LEU A 103 8.23 17.37 -10.82
CA LEU A 103 7.07 16.69 -11.36
C LEU A 103 7.01 15.28 -10.80
N PRO A 104 5.83 14.79 -10.42
CA PRO A 104 5.69 13.43 -9.89
C PRO A 104 5.99 12.37 -10.98
N ILE A 105 6.23 11.14 -10.53
CA ILE A 105 6.53 9.98 -11.40
C ILE A 105 5.42 9.75 -12.43
N CYS A 106 4.16 9.99 -12.05
CA CYS A 106 2.99 9.77 -12.88
C CYS A 106 2.01 10.95 -12.76
N GLN A 107 1.31 11.25 -13.85
CA GLN A 107 0.20 12.21 -13.82
C GLN A 107 -0.97 11.76 -12.94
N ASP A 108 -1.15 10.46 -12.73
CA ASP A 108 -2.13 9.91 -11.80
C ASP A 108 -1.46 9.69 -10.44
N THR A 109 -1.55 10.69 -9.59
CA THR A 109 -0.98 10.68 -8.24
C THR A 109 -1.89 9.97 -7.23
N GLY A 110 -3.04 9.49 -7.69
CA GLY A 110 -3.88 8.49 -7.03
C GLY A 110 -4.63 8.97 -5.79
N THR A 111 -5.31 8.02 -5.18
CA THR A 111 -5.96 8.17 -3.86
C THR A 111 -4.96 7.84 -2.76
N ALA A 112 -4.93 8.67 -1.73
CA ALA A 112 -4.10 8.42 -0.55
C ALA A 112 -4.75 7.33 0.33
N ILE A 113 -4.00 6.26 0.58
CA ILE A 113 -4.38 5.17 1.47
C ILE A 113 -3.30 5.04 2.54
N ILE A 114 -3.71 4.99 3.80
CA ILE A 114 -2.84 4.88 4.96
C ILE A 114 -3.31 3.70 5.80
N HIS A 115 -2.45 2.74 6.02
CA HIS A 115 -2.68 1.68 6.98
C HIS A 115 -1.70 1.83 8.13
N GLY A 116 -2.22 2.00 9.36
CA GLY A 116 -1.45 2.22 10.58
C GLY A 116 -1.56 1.04 11.55
N GLU A 117 -0.45 0.64 12.12
CA GLU A 117 -0.37 -0.29 13.26
C GLU A 117 0.07 0.51 14.49
N LYS A 118 -0.89 0.84 15.37
CA LYS A 118 -0.65 1.63 16.58
C LYS A 118 -0.40 0.73 17.77
N GLY A 119 0.82 0.74 18.26
CA GLY A 119 1.19 0.03 19.49
C GLY A 119 0.37 0.51 20.68
N GLN A 120 -0.02 -0.41 21.57
CA GLN A 120 -0.81 -0.09 22.78
C GLN A 120 -0.08 0.84 23.77
N ARG A 121 1.22 1.11 23.56
CA ARG A 121 2.01 2.08 24.31
C ARG A 121 2.37 3.32 23.49
N VAL A 122 1.57 3.63 22.48
CA VAL A 122 1.67 4.88 21.71
C VAL A 122 0.55 5.82 22.13
N TRP A 123 0.91 7.01 22.57
CA TRP A 123 -0.02 8.04 23.00
C TRP A 123 -0.05 9.20 21.99
N THR A 124 -1.27 9.52 21.57
CA THR A 124 -1.63 10.73 20.82
C THR A 124 -2.81 11.35 21.54
N ASP A 125 -2.80 12.66 21.80
CA ASP A 125 -3.87 13.39 22.49
C ASP A 125 -4.79 14.16 21.54
N PHE A 126 -4.80 13.73 20.28
CA PHE A 126 -5.55 14.34 19.16
C PHE A 126 -6.15 13.24 18.27
N CYS A 127 -6.92 13.63 17.27
CA CYS A 127 -7.44 12.73 16.24
C CYS A 127 -6.34 12.38 15.23
N ASP A 128 -5.89 11.13 15.26
CA ASP A 128 -4.83 10.62 14.36
C ASP A 128 -5.24 10.76 12.89
N GLU A 129 -6.50 10.44 12.57
CA GLU A 129 -7.05 10.55 11.20
C GLU A 129 -7.02 12.00 10.69
N GLU A 130 -7.32 12.98 11.54
CA GLU A 130 -7.23 14.39 11.18
C GLU A 130 -5.80 14.81 10.89
N ALA A 131 -4.83 14.38 11.71
CA ALA A 131 -3.42 14.70 11.53
C ALA A 131 -2.86 14.08 10.23
N LEU A 132 -3.18 12.82 9.97
CA LEU A 132 -2.81 12.12 8.74
C LEU A 132 -3.45 12.78 7.51
N SER A 133 -4.74 13.11 7.58
CA SER A 133 -5.45 13.83 6.52
C SER A 133 -4.83 15.20 6.25
N ARG A 134 -4.38 15.90 7.28
CA ARG A 134 -3.68 17.19 7.14
C ARG A 134 -2.39 17.04 6.35
N GLY A 135 -1.61 15.98 6.59
CA GLY A 135 -0.41 15.68 5.83
C GLY A 135 -0.70 15.41 4.35
N VAL A 136 -1.77 14.63 4.06
CA VAL A 136 -2.25 14.41 2.68
C VAL A 136 -2.65 15.74 2.04
N TYR A 137 -3.48 16.55 2.70
CA TYR A 137 -3.87 17.87 2.20
C TYR A 137 -2.67 18.73 1.84
N ASN A 138 -1.68 18.79 2.74
CA ASN A 138 -0.51 19.63 2.55
C ASN A 138 0.26 19.25 1.29
N VAL A 139 0.63 17.97 1.15
CA VAL A 139 1.43 17.52 0.00
C VAL A 139 0.68 17.68 -1.32
N TYR A 140 -0.60 17.32 -1.37
CA TYR A 140 -1.36 17.43 -2.61
C TYR A 140 -1.67 18.88 -3.04
N THR A 141 -1.70 19.82 -2.10
CA THR A 141 -1.95 21.23 -2.41
C THR A 141 -0.68 22.08 -2.59
N GLN A 142 0.43 21.65 -2.02
CA GLN A 142 1.70 22.40 -2.06
C GLN A 142 2.64 21.91 -3.17
N GLU A 143 2.57 20.63 -3.51
CA GLU A 143 3.34 20.02 -4.58
C GLU A 143 2.51 19.97 -5.90
N ASN A 144 3.15 19.69 -7.01
CA ASN A 144 2.47 19.61 -8.32
C ASN A 144 1.73 18.26 -8.50
N LEU A 145 0.95 17.86 -7.50
CA LEU A 145 0.17 16.63 -7.53
C LEU A 145 -1.24 16.86 -8.08
N ARG A 146 -1.78 15.84 -8.73
CA ARG A 146 -3.13 15.88 -9.29
C ARG A 146 -4.18 15.58 -8.23
N TYR A 147 -5.23 16.36 -8.17
CA TYR A 147 -6.39 16.08 -7.32
C TYR A 147 -7.26 15.01 -7.97
N SER A 148 -6.99 13.75 -7.66
CA SER A 148 -7.70 12.60 -8.25
C SER A 148 -8.92 12.16 -7.44
N GLN A 149 -9.06 12.65 -6.20
CA GLN A 149 -10.12 12.21 -5.31
C GLN A 149 -11.44 12.91 -5.61
N ASN A 150 -12.46 12.11 -5.87
CA ASN A 150 -13.84 12.53 -5.86
C ASN A 150 -14.53 12.07 -4.58
N ALA A 151 -15.45 12.88 -4.08
CA ALA A 151 -16.32 12.53 -2.97
C ALA A 151 -17.78 12.48 -3.44
N PRO A 152 -18.57 11.48 -3.03
CA PRO A 152 -19.97 11.40 -3.35
C PRO A 152 -20.74 12.46 -2.56
N LEU A 153 -21.54 13.27 -3.28
CA LEU A 153 -22.50 14.21 -2.67
C LEU A 153 -23.83 13.53 -2.42
N THR A 154 -24.26 12.71 -3.37
CA THR A 154 -25.48 11.91 -3.32
C THR A 154 -25.20 10.53 -3.88
N MET A 155 -26.20 9.69 -3.99
CA MET A 155 -26.08 8.37 -4.65
C MET A 155 -25.69 8.50 -6.14
N TYR A 156 -25.92 9.63 -6.76
CA TYR A 156 -25.76 9.84 -8.22
C TYR A 156 -24.73 10.90 -8.58
N ASP A 157 -24.29 11.71 -7.61
CA ASP A 157 -23.41 12.87 -7.88
C ASP A 157 -22.11 12.78 -7.11
N GLU A 158 -21.01 13.00 -7.82
CA GLU A 158 -19.66 13.10 -7.26
C GLU A 158 -19.07 14.48 -7.53
N VAL A 159 -18.20 14.94 -6.64
CA VAL A 159 -17.44 16.18 -6.81
C VAL A 159 -15.96 15.93 -6.56
N ASN A 160 -15.12 16.52 -7.40
CA ASN A 160 -13.69 16.57 -7.13
C ASN A 160 -13.42 17.51 -5.94
N THR A 161 -12.77 16.99 -4.91
CA THR A 161 -12.57 17.73 -3.65
C THR A 161 -11.47 18.79 -3.72
N ARG A 162 -10.66 18.79 -4.78
CA ARG A 162 -9.55 19.72 -5.04
C ARG A 162 -8.47 19.75 -3.94
N CYS A 163 -8.36 18.70 -3.17
CA CYS A 163 -7.37 18.57 -2.10
C CYS A 163 -6.99 17.10 -1.83
N ASN A 164 -7.49 16.20 -2.66
CA ASN A 164 -7.30 14.75 -2.56
C ASN A 164 -7.81 14.10 -1.25
N LEU A 165 -8.73 14.77 -0.55
CA LEU A 165 -9.46 14.21 0.58
C LEU A 165 -10.89 13.82 0.16
N PRO A 166 -11.55 12.86 0.85
CA PRO A 166 -11.03 12.11 1.99
C PRO A 166 -9.95 11.10 1.60
N ALA A 167 -8.96 10.91 2.47
CA ALA A 167 -8.03 9.80 2.37
C ALA A 167 -8.66 8.54 2.97
N GLN A 168 -8.25 7.37 2.53
CA GLN A 168 -8.59 6.13 3.22
C GLN A 168 -7.58 5.90 4.33
N ILE A 169 -8.03 5.87 5.59
CA ILE A 169 -7.17 5.71 6.75
C ILE A 169 -7.72 4.58 7.62
N ASP A 170 -6.93 3.54 7.80
CA ASP A 170 -7.25 2.38 8.62
C ASP A 170 -6.14 2.24 9.68
N ILE A 171 -6.49 2.30 10.98
CA ILE A 171 -5.55 2.16 12.09
C ILE A 171 -5.96 0.96 12.93
N GLU A 172 -5.07 -0.02 13.04
CA GLU A 172 -5.25 -1.21 13.86
C GLU A 172 -4.40 -1.12 15.13
N ALA A 173 -4.96 -1.58 16.24
CA ALA A 173 -4.22 -1.69 17.49
C ALA A 173 -3.33 -2.93 17.46
N CYS A 174 -2.07 -2.78 17.87
CA CYS A 174 -1.13 -3.89 18.00
C CYS A 174 -0.41 -3.86 19.35
N GLU A 175 0.36 -4.90 19.65
CA GLU A 175 1.20 -4.94 20.83
C GLU A 175 2.47 -4.09 20.60
N GLY A 176 2.97 -3.46 21.67
CA GLY A 176 4.25 -2.74 21.62
C GLY A 176 4.14 -1.23 21.80
N ASP A 177 5.19 -0.54 21.40
CA ASP A 177 5.41 0.90 21.53
C ASP A 177 5.83 1.56 20.20
N GLU A 178 5.66 0.86 19.11
CA GLU A 178 5.90 1.38 17.78
C GLU A 178 4.59 1.88 17.14
N TYR A 179 4.69 2.91 16.31
CA TYR A 179 3.61 3.35 15.43
C TYR A 179 4.08 3.23 13.99
N LYS A 180 3.61 2.20 13.31
CA LYS A 180 4.01 1.86 11.94
C LYS A 180 2.94 2.26 10.95
N PHE A 181 3.37 2.71 9.78
CA PHE A 181 2.46 3.08 8.71
C PHE A 181 2.90 2.51 7.36
N LEU A 182 1.91 2.12 6.57
CA LEU A 182 2.05 1.85 5.15
C LEU A 182 1.29 2.93 4.38
N PHE A 183 2.02 3.73 3.60
CA PHE A 183 1.48 4.78 2.75
C PHE A 183 1.40 4.29 1.30
N ILE A 184 0.21 4.38 0.71
CA ILE A 184 -0.04 3.91 -0.65
C ILE A 184 -0.71 5.02 -1.44
N ALA A 185 -0.13 5.41 -2.57
CA ALA A 185 -0.79 6.22 -3.59
C ALA A 185 -1.40 5.28 -4.63
N LYS A 186 -2.73 5.11 -4.61
CA LYS A 186 -3.45 4.17 -5.46
C LYS A 186 -4.02 4.87 -6.69
N GLY A 187 -3.38 4.70 -7.85
CA GLY A 187 -3.86 5.25 -9.11
C GLY A 187 -5.20 4.68 -9.56
N GLY A 188 -5.98 5.47 -10.29
CA GLY A 188 -7.31 5.08 -10.78
C GLY A 188 -7.28 3.87 -11.70
N GLY A 189 -6.27 3.76 -12.57
CA GLY A 189 -6.08 2.59 -13.42
C GLY A 189 -5.92 1.30 -12.62
N SER A 190 -5.09 1.33 -11.58
CA SER A 190 -4.90 0.21 -10.66
C SER A 190 -6.17 -0.08 -9.84
N ALA A 191 -6.85 0.94 -9.34
CA ALA A 191 -8.10 0.77 -8.58
C ALA A 191 -9.18 0.10 -9.44
N ASN A 192 -9.33 0.51 -10.71
CA ASN A 192 -10.29 -0.06 -11.65
C ASN A 192 -9.95 -1.49 -12.10
N LYS A 193 -8.75 -2.00 -11.79
CA LYS A 193 -8.31 -3.37 -12.07
C LYS A 193 -8.18 -4.22 -10.80
N THR A 194 -8.80 -3.79 -9.72
CA THR A 194 -8.94 -4.58 -8.49
C THR A 194 -10.28 -5.28 -8.49
N TYR A 195 -10.28 -6.60 -8.45
CA TYR A 195 -11.49 -7.42 -8.54
C TYR A 195 -11.60 -8.36 -7.35
N LEU A 196 -12.84 -8.58 -6.92
CA LEU A 196 -13.20 -9.63 -5.99
C LEU A 196 -14.02 -10.69 -6.72
N TYR A 197 -13.62 -11.95 -6.61
CA TYR A 197 -14.34 -13.09 -7.14
C TYR A 197 -14.84 -13.96 -5.99
N GLN A 198 -16.10 -14.33 -6.04
CA GLN A 198 -16.67 -15.34 -5.15
C GLN A 198 -16.81 -16.64 -5.89
N GLU A 199 -15.98 -17.61 -5.52
CA GLU A 199 -15.93 -18.92 -6.14
C GLU A 199 -16.16 -20.03 -5.11
N THR A 200 -16.49 -21.21 -5.57
CA THR A 200 -16.68 -22.36 -4.70
C THR A 200 -15.34 -23.05 -4.42
N LYS A 201 -15.29 -23.86 -3.35
CA LYS A 201 -14.14 -24.71 -3.01
C LYS A 201 -13.67 -25.59 -4.20
N ALA A 202 -14.53 -25.86 -5.18
CA ALA A 202 -14.17 -26.61 -6.38
C ALA A 202 -13.07 -25.94 -7.23
N LEU A 203 -12.80 -24.65 -7.03
CA LEU A 203 -11.71 -23.93 -7.69
C LEU A 203 -10.35 -24.17 -7.01
N LEU A 204 -10.33 -24.60 -5.74
CA LEU A 204 -9.11 -24.76 -4.95
C LEU A 204 -8.32 -26.03 -5.31
N ASN A 205 -7.91 -26.12 -6.57
CA ASN A 205 -6.94 -27.09 -7.06
C ASN A 205 -6.14 -26.47 -8.23
N PRO A 206 -4.90 -26.89 -8.47
CA PRO A 206 -4.04 -26.28 -9.48
C PRO A 206 -4.62 -26.34 -10.89
N GLU A 207 -5.31 -27.40 -11.23
CA GLU A 207 -5.88 -27.65 -12.57
C GLU A 207 -6.96 -26.63 -12.96
N LYS A 208 -7.66 -26.07 -11.96
CA LYS A 208 -8.71 -25.07 -12.16
C LYS A 208 -8.26 -23.66 -11.79
N LEU A 209 -7.50 -23.53 -10.69
CA LEU A 209 -7.09 -22.20 -10.20
C LEU A 209 -6.12 -21.53 -11.17
N ILE A 210 -5.14 -22.27 -11.71
CA ILE A 210 -4.15 -21.67 -12.62
C ILE A 210 -4.82 -21.15 -13.90
N PRO A 211 -5.67 -21.94 -14.64
CA PRO A 211 -6.39 -21.40 -15.79
C PRO A 211 -7.29 -20.22 -15.45
N PHE A 212 -7.96 -20.24 -14.29
CA PHE A 212 -8.76 -19.12 -13.81
C PHE A 212 -7.92 -17.86 -13.66
N CYS A 213 -6.79 -17.93 -12.94
CA CYS A 213 -5.88 -16.79 -12.77
C CYS A 213 -5.37 -16.26 -14.12
N VAL A 214 -4.97 -17.15 -15.05
CA VAL A 214 -4.52 -16.77 -16.40
C VAL A 214 -5.63 -16.04 -17.17
N GLU A 215 -6.86 -16.52 -17.10
CA GLU A 215 -8.01 -15.84 -17.73
C GLU A 215 -8.20 -14.44 -17.16
N LYS A 216 -8.14 -14.30 -15.82
CA LYS A 216 -8.31 -12.99 -15.15
C LYS A 216 -7.17 -12.02 -15.47
N ILE A 217 -5.93 -12.50 -15.55
CA ILE A 217 -4.78 -11.68 -15.99
C ILE A 217 -5.02 -11.16 -17.42
N LYS A 218 -5.41 -12.04 -18.34
CA LYS A 218 -5.70 -11.63 -19.73
C LYS A 218 -6.82 -10.60 -19.82
N SER A 219 -7.82 -10.70 -18.94
CA SER A 219 -8.95 -9.77 -18.90
C SER A 219 -8.59 -8.36 -18.43
N LEU A 220 -7.44 -8.17 -17.76
CA LEU A 220 -6.96 -6.85 -17.32
C LEU A 220 -6.72 -5.92 -18.51
N GLY A 221 -6.25 -6.45 -19.65
CA GLY A 221 -5.88 -5.65 -20.81
C GLY A 221 -4.73 -4.69 -20.53
N THR A 222 -4.62 -3.64 -21.31
CA THR A 222 -3.50 -2.68 -21.25
C THR A 222 -3.87 -1.29 -20.73
N ALA A 223 -5.13 -1.07 -20.36
CA ALA A 223 -5.65 0.25 -20.01
C ALA A 223 -5.08 0.84 -18.70
N ALA A 224 -4.48 0.01 -17.84
CA ALA A 224 -3.89 0.43 -16.57
C ALA A 224 -2.35 0.56 -16.62
N CYS A 225 -1.79 0.85 -17.79
CA CYS A 225 -0.35 1.13 -17.99
C CYS A 225 0.58 -0.02 -17.58
N PRO A 226 0.67 -1.12 -18.37
CA PRO A 226 1.64 -2.19 -18.13
C PRO A 226 3.09 -1.67 -18.21
N PRO A 227 4.09 -2.38 -17.64
CA PRO A 227 3.99 -3.71 -17.05
C PRO A 227 3.31 -3.73 -15.69
N TYR A 228 2.62 -4.85 -15.37
CA TYR A 228 1.86 -4.98 -14.13
C TYR A 228 2.60 -5.78 -13.08
N HIS A 229 2.50 -5.33 -11.82
CA HIS A 229 2.67 -6.18 -10.65
C HIS A 229 1.27 -6.68 -10.24
N ILE A 230 1.07 -7.98 -10.25
CA ILE A 230 -0.24 -8.58 -9.99
C ILE A 230 -0.18 -9.36 -8.68
N ALA A 231 -1.11 -9.06 -7.78
CA ALA A 231 -1.27 -9.79 -6.54
C ALA A 231 -2.58 -10.61 -6.56
N PHE A 232 -2.48 -11.88 -6.18
CA PHE A 232 -3.63 -12.74 -5.95
C PHE A 232 -3.71 -13.12 -4.48
N VAL A 233 -4.91 -13.01 -3.92
CA VAL A 233 -5.20 -13.50 -2.58
C VAL A 233 -6.33 -14.51 -2.68
N VAL A 234 -6.09 -15.71 -2.17
CA VAL A 234 -7.03 -16.81 -2.19
C VAL A 234 -7.49 -17.11 -0.77
N GLY A 235 -8.81 -17.02 -0.55
CA GLY A 235 -9.39 -17.20 0.76
C GLY A 235 -9.38 -15.93 1.62
N GLY A 236 -9.78 -16.09 2.87
CA GLY A 236 -9.91 -15.02 3.86
C GLY A 236 -11.20 -15.14 4.65
N THR A 237 -11.27 -14.44 5.78
CA THR A 237 -12.44 -14.51 6.68
C THR A 237 -13.55 -13.53 6.28
N SER A 238 -13.23 -12.51 5.49
CA SER A 238 -14.18 -11.51 4.99
C SER A 238 -13.64 -10.81 3.74
N VAL A 239 -14.53 -10.15 3.01
CA VAL A 239 -14.20 -9.28 1.86
C VAL A 239 -13.21 -8.19 2.26
N GLU A 240 -13.45 -7.57 3.41
CA GLU A 240 -12.61 -6.50 3.96
C GLU A 240 -11.18 -6.99 4.22
N ARG A 241 -11.04 -8.15 4.86
CA ARG A 241 -9.72 -8.73 5.13
C ARG A 241 -9.01 -9.19 3.85
N ASN A 242 -9.73 -9.70 2.87
CA ASN A 242 -9.16 -9.98 1.56
C ASN A 242 -8.64 -8.71 0.87
N LEU A 243 -9.38 -7.61 0.95
CA LEU A 243 -8.96 -6.33 0.39
C LEU A 243 -7.68 -5.81 1.08
N LEU A 244 -7.60 -5.87 2.40
CA LEU A 244 -6.40 -5.48 3.14
C LEU A 244 -5.21 -6.37 2.76
N THR A 245 -5.41 -7.68 2.68
CA THR A 245 -4.36 -8.63 2.29
C THR A 245 -3.84 -8.35 0.88
N VAL A 246 -4.72 -8.12 -0.10
CA VAL A 246 -4.28 -7.85 -1.48
C VAL A 246 -3.56 -6.50 -1.60
N LYS A 247 -3.93 -5.50 -0.80
CA LYS A 247 -3.19 -4.24 -0.71
C LYS A 247 -1.77 -4.48 -0.17
N SER A 248 -1.64 -5.23 0.91
CA SER A 248 -0.33 -5.58 1.50
C SER A 248 0.53 -6.41 0.53
N ALA A 249 -0.07 -7.40 -0.16
CA ALA A 249 0.60 -8.19 -1.18
C ALA A 249 1.09 -7.31 -2.35
N SER A 250 0.26 -6.38 -2.82
CA SER A 250 0.63 -5.49 -3.92
C SER A 250 1.78 -4.53 -3.59
N THR A 251 2.09 -4.35 -2.33
CA THR A 251 3.22 -3.54 -1.85
C THR A 251 4.45 -4.35 -1.45
N HIS A 252 4.47 -5.65 -1.78
CA HIS A 252 5.54 -6.60 -1.47
C HIS A 252 5.76 -6.86 0.04
N ARG A 253 4.78 -6.58 0.90
CA ARG A 253 4.88 -6.85 2.34
C ARG A 253 4.43 -8.26 2.74
N SER A 254 3.82 -9.01 1.85
CA SER A 254 3.27 -10.35 2.12
C SER A 254 3.67 -11.42 1.12
N GLU A 255 4.64 -11.16 0.23
CA GLU A 255 5.06 -12.12 -0.81
C GLU A 255 5.60 -13.43 -0.23
N GLU A 256 6.32 -13.35 0.88
CA GLU A 256 6.90 -14.53 1.54
C GLU A 256 5.85 -15.47 2.14
N HIS A 257 4.65 -14.97 2.46
CA HIS A 257 3.60 -15.76 3.08
C HIS A 257 2.73 -16.51 2.09
N THR A 258 2.58 -16.02 0.86
CA THR A 258 1.86 -16.75 -0.20
C THR A 258 2.64 -17.95 -0.68
N SER A 259 3.97 -17.90 -0.69
CA SER A 259 4.82 -19.04 -1.07
C SER A 259 4.94 -20.09 0.04
N GLU A 260 4.97 -19.71 1.31
CA GLU A 260 5.03 -20.67 2.44
C GLU A 260 3.73 -21.43 2.67
N LEU A 261 2.57 -20.81 2.42
CA LEU A 261 1.28 -21.49 2.47
C LEU A 261 1.13 -22.54 1.36
N GLN A 262 1.80 -22.34 0.22
CA GLN A 262 1.83 -23.32 -0.88
C GLN A 262 2.85 -24.43 -0.65
N SER A 263 3.88 -24.22 0.17
CA SER A 263 4.92 -25.21 0.45
C SER A 263 4.61 -26.15 1.63
N ARG A 264 3.49 -25.97 2.31
CA ARG A 264 3.04 -26.82 3.43
C ARG A 264 1.96 -27.85 3.07
N GLU A 265 1.63 -27.98 1.80
CA GLU A 265 0.91 -29.12 1.24
C GLU A 265 1.92 -30.09 0.57
#